data_ff259299de37d03364637cd8a23c1c8e
#
_entry.id   ff259299de37d03364637cd8a23c1c8e
#
_cell.length_a   1.000
_cell.length_b   1.000
_cell.length_c   1.000
_cell.angle_alpha   90.00
_cell.angle_beta   90.00
_cell.angle_gamma   90.00
#
_symmetry.space_group_name_H-M   'P 1'
#
loop_
_entity.id
_entity.type
_entity.pdbx_description
1 polymer ?
#
loop_
_entity_poly.entity_id
_entity_poly.type
_entity_poly.pdbx_seq_one_letter_code
_entity_poly.pdbx_strand_id
1 'polypeptide(L)'
;MNRRIAFWKLEGAGNDFLGLDGRRKPLGLSREKIAAWCDRQRGAGADGVLVVEKPRGRGADFRMRYYNADGGEAEMCGNGARCFALLAKEVAGGRGQRLRVETKAGLILLDLVGKEVRVSMPDPGLPRLGKEITAAGRRVKLDFLNTGVPHVVEFVRSVETAEVVKSGRAIRFHSAFAPSGTNVNFVAVGRKNRIEVRTYERGVEAETLACGTGVVASSILANLRRGVKPPVKVLTRGGDVLTVNFTLENGRPRKVTLQGPARIVYEGVFYV
;
A
#
# COMPACT_ATOMS: atom_id res chain seq x y z
N MET A 1 30.59 2.65 -24.00
CA MET A 1 29.21 2.83 -24.48
C MET A 1 28.29 2.97 -23.26
N ASN A 2 27.60 4.08 -23.12
CA ASN A 2 26.66 4.27 -22.02
C ASN A 2 25.50 3.26 -22.17
N ARG A 3 25.29 2.44 -21.17
CA ARG A 3 24.20 1.46 -21.14
C ARG A 3 22.89 2.22 -20.96
N ARG A 4 21.87 1.91 -21.78
CA ARG A 4 20.52 2.45 -21.69
C ARG A 4 19.61 1.50 -20.93
N ILE A 5 18.86 1.99 -19.95
CA ILE A 5 17.87 1.24 -19.19
C ILE A 5 16.53 1.97 -19.32
N ALA A 6 15.58 1.36 -20.04
CA ALA A 6 14.23 1.88 -20.15
C ALA A 6 13.49 1.72 -18.80
N PHE A 7 12.64 2.69 -18.46
CA PHE A 7 11.78 2.66 -17.32
C PHE A 7 10.39 3.21 -17.63
N TRP A 8 9.42 2.79 -16.85
CA TRP A 8 8.05 3.32 -16.81
C TRP A 8 7.84 4.07 -15.51
N LYS A 9 7.33 5.28 -15.58
CA LYS A 9 6.83 6.00 -14.42
C LYS A 9 5.40 5.56 -14.16
N LEU A 10 5.14 5.02 -12.96
CA LEU A 10 3.83 4.54 -12.54
C LEU A 10 3.36 5.30 -11.31
N GLU A 11 2.05 5.35 -11.14
CA GLU A 11 1.39 5.95 -9.99
C GLU A 11 0.20 5.10 -9.55
N GLY A 12 0.00 4.96 -8.24
CA GLY A 12 -1.13 4.24 -7.65
C GLY A 12 -1.56 4.81 -6.32
N ALA A 13 -2.65 5.59 -6.32
CA ALA A 13 -3.22 6.26 -5.16
C ALA A 13 -2.20 7.15 -4.41
N GLY A 14 -1.46 7.96 -5.16
CA GLY A 14 -0.51 8.94 -4.64
C GLY A 14 0.91 8.42 -4.38
N ASN A 15 1.16 7.10 -4.45
CA ASN A 15 2.53 6.58 -4.51
C ASN A 15 3.00 6.44 -5.95
N ASP A 16 4.23 6.86 -6.22
CA ASP A 16 4.83 6.81 -7.55
C ASP A 16 6.07 5.89 -7.60
N PHE A 17 6.23 5.20 -8.72
CA PHE A 17 7.25 4.17 -8.87
C PHE A 17 7.96 4.27 -10.22
N LEU A 18 9.21 3.82 -10.25
CA LEU A 18 9.95 3.52 -11.48
C LEU A 18 9.86 2.03 -11.74
N GLY A 19 9.22 1.66 -12.83
CA GLY A 19 9.07 0.28 -13.27
C GLY A 19 10.19 -0.15 -14.20
N LEU A 20 10.79 -1.31 -14.00
CA LEU A 20 11.89 -1.84 -14.80
C LEU A 20 11.60 -3.27 -15.26
N ASP A 21 12.03 -3.61 -16.48
CA ASP A 21 12.00 -4.99 -17.00
C ASP A 21 13.33 -5.69 -16.77
N GLY A 22 13.40 -6.53 -15.75
CA GLY A 22 14.54 -7.37 -15.40
C GLY A 22 14.47 -8.81 -15.91
N ARG A 23 13.50 -9.16 -16.74
CA ARG A 23 13.27 -10.55 -17.21
C ARG A 23 14.35 -11.09 -18.13
N ARG A 24 15.00 -10.22 -18.90
CA ARG A 24 15.97 -10.65 -19.94
C ARG A 24 17.42 -10.59 -19.47
N LYS A 25 17.78 -9.57 -18.72
CA LYS A 25 19.17 -9.34 -18.27
C LYS A 25 19.18 -8.78 -16.84
N PRO A 26 20.13 -9.19 -15.99
CA PRO A 26 20.35 -8.54 -14.70
C PRO A 26 20.58 -7.04 -14.89
N LEU A 27 19.87 -6.23 -14.11
CA LEU A 27 19.92 -4.77 -14.23
C LEU A 27 21.13 -4.16 -13.51
N GLY A 28 21.82 -4.94 -12.67
CA GLY A 28 22.97 -4.46 -11.86
C GLY A 28 22.54 -3.36 -10.90
N LEU A 29 21.42 -3.58 -10.21
CA LEU A 29 20.88 -2.61 -9.26
C LEU A 29 21.73 -2.64 -7.98
N SER A 30 22.22 -1.47 -7.57
CA SER A 30 22.78 -1.23 -6.25
C SER A 30 21.88 -0.28 -5.48
N ARG A 31 22.08 -0.19 -4.17
CA ARG A 31 21.30 0.70 -3.29
C ARG A 31 21.47 2.16 -3.71
N GLU A 32 22.71 2.56 -4.01
CA GLU A 32 23.08 3.91 -4.41
C GLU A 32 22.44 4.29 -5.75
N LYS A 33 22.43 3.35 -6.71
CA LYS A 33 21.82 3.55 -8.03
C LYS A 33 20.32 3.76 -7.92
N ILE A 34 19.64 2.95 -7.12
CA ILE A 34 18.20 3.10 -6.88
C ILE A 34 17.90 4.43 -6.22
N ALA A 35 18.66 4.79 -5.18
CA ALA A 35 18.48 6.07 -4.49
C ALA A 35 18.71 7.26 -5.43
N ALA A 36 19.73 7.20 -6.29
CA ALA A 36 19.97 8.23 -7.28
C ALA A 36 18.83 8.37 -8.31
N TRP A 37 18.24 7.26 -8.76
CA TRP A 37 17.10 7.30 -9.69
C TRP A 37 15.81 7.81 -9.03
N CYS A 38 15.63 7.52 -7.74
CA CYS A 38 14.48 7.97 -6.96
C CYS A 38 14.59 9.42 -6.48
N ASP A 39 15.77 10.04 -6.56
CA ASP A 39 15.95 11.46 -6.21
C ASP A 39 15.07 12.34 -7.10
N ARG A 40 14.23 13.20 -6.47
CA ARG A 40 13.23 14.01 -7.18
C ARG A 40 13.84 15.23 -7.89
N GLN A 41 15.06 15.59 -7.57
CA GLN A 41 15.75 16.75 -8.17
C GLN A 41 16.81 16.33 -9.18
N ARG A 42 17.48 15.20 -8.95
CA ARG A 42 18.66 14.76 -9.75
C ARG A 42 18.39 13.48 -10.53
N GLY A 43 17.34 12.74 -10.21
CA GLY A 43 16.90 11.52 -10.89
C GLY A 43 15.55 11.69 -11.58
N ALA A 44 14.89 10.58 -11.84
CA ALA A 44 13.51 10.57 -12.34
C ALA A 44 12.47 10.84 -11.24
N GLY A 45 12.87 10.72 -9.97
CA GLY A 45 12.06 10.95 -8.80
C GLY A 45 10.98 9.87 -8.60
N ALA A 46 10.98 9.18 -7.46
CA ALA A 46 9.94 8.22 -7.11
C ALA A 46 10.01 7.83 -5.63
N ASP A 47 8.92 7.26 -5.11
CA ASP A 47 8.86 6.62 -3.79
C ASP A 47 9.55 5.26 -3.77
N GLY A 48 9.81 4.66 -4.96
CA GLY A 48 10.51 3.40 -5.06
C GLY A 48 10.61 2.85 -6.48
N VAL A 49 11.22 1.67 -6.58
CA VAL A 49 11.47 0.96 -7.84
C VAL A 49 10.77 -0.40 -7.82
N LEU A 50 10.03 -0.70 -8.88
CA LEU A 50 9.41 -2.00 -9.13
C LEU A 50 10.16 -2.70 -10.27
N VAL A 51 10.55 -3.96 -10.06
CA VAL A 51 11.24 -4.75 -11.09
C VAL A 51 10.43 -5.99 -11.42
N VAL A 52 10.11 -6.15 -12.70
CA VAL A 52 9.52 -7.39 -13.22
C VAL A 52 10.63 -8.37 -13.52
N GLU A 53 10.61 -9.53 -12.87
CA GLU A 53 11.56 -10.63 -13.13
C GLU A 53 10.81 -11.91 -13.52
N LYS A 54 11.55 -12.89 -14.05
CA LYS A 54 11.05 -14.27 -14.20
C LYS A 54 10.81 -14.86 -12.82
N PRO A 55 9.74 -15.65 -12.61
CA PRO A 55 9.51 -16.32 -11.35
C PRO A 55 10.64 -17.34 -11.06
N ARG A 56 10.92 -17.58 -9.80
CA ARG A 56 11.88 -18.59 -9.36
C ARG A 56 11.25 -19.98 -9.25
N GLY A 57 9.96 -20.01 -8.85
CA GLY A 57 9.19 -21.22 -8.63
C GLY A 57 8.14 -21.48 -9.70
N ARG A 58 7.59 -22.71 -9.69
CA ARG A 58 6.42 -23.05 -10.50
C ARG A 58 5.16 -22.42 -9.90
N GLY A 59 4.23 -22.03 -10.75
CA GLY A 59 2.91 -21.52 -10.31
C GLY A 59 2.80 -20.01 -10.20
N ALA A 60 3.85 -19.23 -10.45
CA ALA A 60 3.81 -17.80 -10.64
C ALA A 60 4.06 -17.42 -12.10
N ASP A 61 3.46 -16.32 -12.54
CA ASP A 61 3.62 -15.78 -13.88
C ASP A 61 4.81 -14.82 -13.94
N PHE A 62 5.01 -14.06 -12.84
CA PHE A 62 6.09 -13.09 -12.67
C PHE A 62 6.60 -13.10 -11.24
N ARG A 63 7.77 -12.50 -11.04
CA ARG A 63 8.31 -12.12 -9.76
C ARG A 63 8.41 -10.61 -9.68
N MET A 64 7.89 -10.04 -8.58
CA MET A 64 8.03 -8.63 -8.23
C MET A 64 9.18 -8.46 -7.23
N ARG A 65 10.11 -7.57 -7.56
CA ARG A 65 11.00 -6.98 -6.55
C ARG A 65 10.61 -5.53 -6.35
N TYR A 66 10.55 -5.13 -5.11
CA TYR A 66 10.24 -3.78 -4.71
C TYR A 66 11.35 -3.19 -3.85
N TYR A 67 11.79 -2.00 -4.21
CA TYR A 67 12.79 -1.24 -3.48
C TYR A 67 12.21 0.10 -3.08
N ASN A 68 12.42 0.52 -1.82
CA ASN A 68 12.15 1.87 -1.37
C ASN A 68 13.09 2.88 -2.05
N ALA A 69 12.78 4.17 -1.93
CA ALA A 69 13.60 5.23 -2.52
C ALA A 69 15.05 5.25 -1.99
N ASP A 70 15.30 4.74 -0.78
CA ASP A 70 16.65 4.60 -0.19
C ASP A 70 17.46 3.42 -0.75
N GLY A 71 16.88 2.66 -1.68
CA GLY A 71 17.47 1.46 -2.29
C GLY A 71 17.34 0.18 -1.47
N GLY A 72 16.70 0.23 -0.30
CA GLY A 72 16.40 -0.95 0.51
C GLY A 72 15.30 -1.81 -0.11
N GLU A 73 15.54 -3.13 -0.26
CA GLU A 73 14.52 -4.05 -0.77
C GLU A 73 13.46 -4.34 0.30
N ALA A 74 12.21 -4.02 0.01
CA ALA A 74 11.07 -4.25 0.87
C ALA A 74 10.26 -5.49 0.47
N GLU A 75 9.39 -5.97 1.36
CA GLU A 75 8.66 -7.21 1.16
C GLU A 75 7.50 -7.05 0.16
N MET A 76 6.67 -6.04 0.35
CA MET A 76 5.49 -5.76 -0.47
C MET A 76 4.94 -4.35 -0.18
N CYS A 77 4.35 -3.74 -1.20
CA CYS A 77 3.57 -2.51 -1.10
C CYS A 77 2.26 -2.68 -1.88
N GLY A 78 1.11 -2.47 -1.24
CA GLY A 78 -0.20 -2.62 -1.89
C GLY A 78 -0.39 -1.66 -3.08
N ASN A 79 0.09 -0.42 -2.98
CA ASN A 79 0.07 0.55 -4.07
C ASN A 79 1.03 0.10 -5.19
N GLY A 80 2.25 -0.32 -4.82
CA GLY A 80 3.23 -0.87 -5.75
C GLY A 80 2.76 -2.13 -6.46
N ALA A 81 2.03 -3.03 -5.78
CA ALA A 81 1.48 -4.23 -6.40
C ALA A 81 0.45 -3.92 -7.50
N ARG A 82 -0.38 -2.87 -7.33
CA ARG A 82 -1.30 -2.41 -8.39
C ARG A 82 -0.53 -1.86 -9.60
N CYS A 83 0.47 -1.01 -9.36
CA CYS A 83 1.37 -0.49 -10.40
C CYS A 83 2.12 -1.63 -11.11
N PHE A 84 2.59 -2.62 -10.34
CA PHE A 84 3.29 -3.79 -10.89
C PHE A 84 2.42 -4.59 -11.85
N ALA A 85 1.11 -4.74 -11.60
CA ALA A 85 0.22 -5.45 -12.51
C ALA A 85 0.16 -4.79 -13.90
N LEU A 86 0.11 -3.46 -13.95
CA LEU A 86 0.17 -2.71 -15.21
C LEU A 86 1.52 -2.86 -15.89
N LEU A 87 2.61 -2.72 -15.14
CA LEU A 87 3.96 -2.89 -15.65
C LEU A 87 4.16 -4.31 -16.23
N ALA A 88 3.76 -5.35 -15.49
CA ALA A 88 3.86 -6.73 -15.93
C ALA A 88 3.07 -6.99 -17.22
N LYS A 89 1.85 -6.42 -17.32
CA LYS A 89 1.04 -6.48 -18.53
C LYS A 89 1.72 -5.79 -19.70
N GLU A 90 2.27 -4.60 -19.50
CA GLU A 90 2.97 -3.81 -20.51
C GLU A 90 4.16 -4.60 -21.07
N VAL A 91 5.08 -5.02 -20.23
CA VAL A 91 6.29 -5.74 -20.65
C VAL A 91 6.01 -7.15 -21.18
N ALA A 92 4.85 -7.74 -20.88
CA ALA A 92 4.42 -9.05 -21.41
C ALA A 92 3.61 -8.96 -22.71
N GLY A 93 3.38 -7.77 -23.25
CA GLY A 93 2.60 -7.56 -24.47
C GLY A 93 1.08 -7.71 -24.28
N GLY A 94 0.57 -7.30 -23.13
CA GLY A 94 -0.86 -7.08 -22.89
C GLY A 94 -1.71 -8.31 -22.56
N ARG A 95 -1.14 -9.48 -22.37
CA ARG A 95 -1.87 -10.75 -22.14
C ARG A 95 -2.24 -10.96 -20.67
N GLY A 96 -3.43 -11.53 -20.43
CA GLY A 96 -3.93 -11.97 -19.12
C GLY A 96 -4.61 -10.87 -18.31
N GLN A 97 -5.71 -11.22 -17.64
CA GLN A 97 -6.42 -10.35 -16.68
C GLN A 97 -6.09 -10.69 -15.23
N ARG A 98 -5.56 -11.90 -14.99
CA ARG A 98 -5.14 -12.39 -13.67
C ARG A 98 -3.68 -12.77 -13.73
N LEU A 99 -2.92 -12.29 -12.76
CA LEU A 99 -1.50 -12.56 -12.61
C LEU A 99 -1.22 -13.18 -11.23
N ARG A 100 -0.43 -14.24 -11.21
CA ARG A 100 0.14 -14.82 -10.00
C ARG A 100 1.56 -14.30 -9.87
N VAL A 101 1.81 -13.55 -8.81
CA VAL A 101 3.06 -12.82 -8.65
C VAL A 101 3.79 -13.29 -7.40
N GLU A 102 5.00 -13.79 -7.60
CA GLU A 102 5.94 -14.10 -6.52
C GLU A 102 6.50 -12.80 -5.96
N THR A 103 6.39 -12.60 -4.65
CA THR A 103 6.99 -11.48 -3.92
C THR A 103 7.85 -12.00 -2.77
N LYS A 104 8.58 -11.12 -2.12
CA LYS A 104 9.33 -11.48 -0.90
C LYS A 104 8.40 -11.88 0.26
N ALA A 105 7.17 -11.37 0.28
CA ALA A 105 6.13 -11.73 1.26
C ALA A 105 5.33 -12.99 0.88
N GLY A 106 5.64 -13.64 -0.26
CA GLY A 106 4.93 -14.80 -0.77
C GLY A 106 4.20 -14.55 -2.09
N LEU A 107 3.32 -15.49 -2.45
CA LEU A 107 2.53 -15.41 -3.69
C LEU A 107 1.32 -14.50 -3.49
N ILE A 108 1.14 -13.54 -4.39
CA ILE A 108 -0.05 -12.68 -4.45
C ILE A 108 -0.79 -12.84 -5.76
N LEU A 109 -2.10 -12.59 -5.74
CA LEU A 109 -2.95 -12.56 -6.93
C LEU A 109 -3.30 -11.12 -7.26
N LEU A 110 -3.15 -10.75 -8.53
CA LEU A 110 -3.50 -9.44 -9.06
C LEU A 110 -4.52 -9.64 -10.18
N ASP A 111 -5.70 -9.04 -10.05
CA ASP A 111 -6.73 -9.05 -11.08
C ASP A 111 -6.84 -7.65 -11.70
N LEU A 112 -6.72 -7.56 -13.01
CA LEU A 112 -7.01 -6.35 -13.79
C LEU A 112 -8.52 -6.21 -13.96
N VAL A 113 -9.14 -5.18 -13.39
CA VAL A 113 -10.59 -4.96 -13.36
C VAL A 113 -10.91 -3.61 -14.00
N GLY A 114 -11.16 -3.61 -15.30
CA GLY A 114 -11.33 -2.36 -16.06
C GLY A 114 -10.05 -1.52 -16.02
N LYS A 115 -10.15 -0.31 -15.44
CA LYS A 115 -9.03 0.62 -15.22
C LYS A 115 -8.35 0.48 -13.84
N GLU A 116 -8.81 -0.47 -13.03
CA GLU A 116 -8.31 -0.69 -11.68
C GLU A 116 -7.61 -2.04 -11.55
N VAL A 117 -6.88 -2.21 -10.47
CA VAL A 117 -6.24 -3.47 -10.11
C VAL A 117 -6.72 -3.89 -8.73
N ARG A 118 -7.14 -5.15 -8.62
CA ARG A 118 -7.47 -5.82 -7.37
C ARG A 118 -6.30 -6.68 -6.92
N VAL A 119 -5.87 -6.47 -5.69
CA VAL A 119 -4.79 -7.21 -5.04
C VAL A 119 -5.40 -8.11 -3.96
N SER A 120 -5.07 -9.40 -3.97
CA SER A 120 -5.36 -10.29 -2.84
C SER A 120 -4.39 -9.98 -1.71
N MET A 121 -4.94 -9.62 -0.55
CA MET A 121 -4.15 -9.29 0.63
C MET A 121 -4.04 -10.52 1.55
N PRO A 122 -2.95 -10.65 2.31
CA PRO A 122 -2.89 -11.65 3.38
C PRO A 122 -4.04 -11.48 4.36
N ASP A 123 -4.52 -12.59 4.91
CA ASP A 123 -5.54 -12.53 5.96
C ASP A 123 -4.98 -11.81 7.18
N PRO A 124 -5.70 -10.80 7.71
CA PRO A 124 -5.25 -10.05 8.87
C PRO A 124 -5.28 -10.87 10.16
N GLY A 125 -4.57 -10.37 11.17
CA GLY A 125 -4.66 -10.90 12.53
C GLY A 125 -6.05 -10.70 13.16
N LEU A 126 -6.19 -11.11 14.42
CA LEU A 126 -7.41 -10.88 15.18
C LEU A 126 -7.57 -9.40 15.56
N PRO A 127 -8.74 -8.80 15.33
CA PRO A 127 -9.03 -7.44 15.78
C PRO A 127 -9.01 -7.34 17.31
N ARG A 128 -8.48 -6.24 17.84
CA ARG A 128 -8.56 -5.87 19.24
C ARG A 128 -9.26 -4.51 19.35
N LEU A 129 -10.41 -4.48 20.01
CA LEU A 129 -11.30 -3.33 20.00
C LEU A 129 -11.28 -2.58 21.33
N GLY A 130 -11.42 -1.24 21.26
CA GLY A 130 -11.72 -0.38 22.39
C GLY A 130 -10.57 -0.12 23.35
N LYS A 131 -9.30 -0.18 22.91
CA LYS A 131 -8.15 0.20 23.74
C LYS A 131 -8.17 1.71 24.01
N GLU A 132 -8.19 2.09 25.27
CA GLU A 132 -8.09 3.49 25.70
C GLU A 132 -6.65 3.84 26.07
N ILE A 133 -6.17 4.98 25.61
CA ILE A 133 -4.87 5.57 25.97
C ILE A 133 -5.01 7.07 26.12
N THR A 134 -4.00 7.72 26.73
CA THR A 134 -3.88 9.18 26.76
C THR A 134 -2.78 9.60 25.79
N ALA A 135 -3.13 10.30 24.71
CA ALA A 135 -2.18 10.76 23.71
C ALA A 135 -2.53 12.20 23.28
N ALA A 136 -1.52 13.01 22.99
CA ALA A 136 -1.66 14.43 22.64
C ALA A 136 -2.54 15.24 23.62
N GLY A 137 -2.44 14.93 24.95
CA GLY A 137 -3.20 15.61 26.00
C GLY A 137 -4.68 15.22 26.11
N ARG A 138 -5.15 14.19 25.41
CA ARG A 138 -6.55 13.72 25.47
C ARG A 138 -6.65 12.20 25.59
N ARG A 139 -7.76 11.74 26.15
CA ARG A 139 -8.13 10.30 26.11
C ARG A 139 -8.63 9.96 24.72
N VAL A 140 -8.07 8.89 24.14
CA VAL A 140 -8.46 8.37 22.81
C VAL A 140 -8.81 6.90 22.93
N LYS A 141 -9.85 6.50 22.19
CA LYS A 141 -10.29 5.10 22.07
C LYS A 141 -9.91 4.58 20.70
N LEU A 142 -9.10 3.54 20.69
CA LEU A 142 -8.50 2.98 19.49
C LEU A 142 -8.91 1.53 19.30
N ASP A 143 -9.14 1.16 18.04
CA ASP A 143 -9.28 -0.22 17.62
C ASP A 143 -8.03 -0.64 16.85
N PHE A 144 -7.54 -1.86 17.07
CA PHE A 144 -6.27 -2.35 16.51
C PHE A 144 -6.50 -3.53 15.57
N LEU A 145 -5.78 -3.54 14.45
CA LEU A 145 -5.69 -4.67 13.53
C LEU A 145 -4.31 -4.74 12.90
N ASN A 146 -3.72 -5.94 12.86
CA ASN A 146 -2.49 -6.20 12.10
C ASN A 146 -2.88 -6.75 10.70
N THR A 147 -2.54 -6.02 9.66
CA THR A 147 -2.78 -6.38 8.24
C THR A 147 -1.49 -6.68 7.48
N GLY A 148 -0.52 -7.29 8.17
CA GLY A 148 0.87 -7.45 7.77
C GLY A 148 1.80 -6.48 8.52
N VAL A 149 1.27 -5.29 8.82
CA VAL A 149 1.88 -4.30 9.71
C VAL A 149 0.82 -3.80 10.70
N PRO A 150 1.23 -3.30 11.91
CA PRO A 150 0.29 -2.86 12.93
C PRO A 150 -0.43 -1.56 12.53
N HIS A 151 -1.75 -1.55 12.73
CA HIS A 151 -2.61 -0.38 12.53
C HIS A 151 -3.52 -0.16 13.74
N VAL A 152 -3.68 1.10 14.13
CA VAL A 152 -4.78 1.55 14.97
C VAL A 152 -5.72 2.45 14.20
N VAL A 153 -6.98 2.42 14.58
CA VAL A 153 -8.05 3.26 14.03
C VAL A 153 -8.66 4.08 15.15
N GLU A 154 -8.68 5.39 14.96
CA GLU A 154 -9.47 6.34 15.73
C GLU A 154 -10.68 6.75 14.88
N PHE A 155 -11.92 6.45 15.33
CA PHE A 155 -13.12 6.93 14.67
C PHE A 155 -13.39 8.38 15.06
N VAL A 156 -13.43 9.26 14.05
CA VAL A 156 -13.65 10.70 14.18
C VAL A 156 -14.94 11.13 13.51
N ARG A 157 -15.47 12.31 13.85
CA ARG A 157 -16.66 12.86 13.17
C ARG A 157 -16.35 13.32 11.75
N SER A 158 -15.19 13.93 11.54
CA SER A 158 -14.68 14.39 10.25
C SER A 158 -13.16 14.20 10.24
N VAL A 159 -12.63 13.66 9.14
CA VAL A 159 -11.18 13.54 8.95
C VAL A 159 -10.53 14.90 8.69
N GLU A 160 -11.26 15.88 8.19
CA GLU A 160 -10.74 17.23 7.89
C GLU A 160 -10.29 17.96 9.16
N THR A 161 -11.00 17.74 10.28
CA THR A 161 -10.68 18.37 11.56
C THR A 161 -9.69 17.56 12.41
N ALA A 162 -9.25 16.37 11.92
CA ALA A 162 -8.30 15.53 12.66
C ALA A 162 -6.89 16.11 12.62
N GLU A 163 -6.26 16.27 13.79
CA GLU A 163 -4.86 16.68 13.92
C GLU A 163 -3.92 15.49 13.61
N VAL A 164 -3.91 15.04 12.33
CA VAL A 164 -3.27 13.79 11.91
C VAL A 164 -1.81 13.73 12.32
N VAL A 165 -1.04 14.78 12.09
CA VAL A 165 0.40 14.79 12.40
C VAL A 165 0.63 14.80 13.91
N LYS A 166 -0.02 15.69 14.65
CA LYS A 166 0.18 15.84 16.10
C LYS A 166 -0.31 14.61 16.87
N SER A 167 -1.57 14.22 16.67
CA SER A 167 -2.18 13.07 17.33
C SER A 167 -1.61 11.75 16.82
N GLY A 168 -1.38 11.65 15.50
CA GLY A 168 -0.80 10.48 14.87
C GLY A 168 0.59 10.19 15.42
N ARG A 169 1.47 11.18 15.51
CA ARG A 169 2.81 11.03 16.09
C ARG A 169 2.74 10.59 17.56
N ALA A 170 1.88 11.22 18.38
CA ALA A 170 1.75 10.86 19.78
C ALA A 170 1.27 9.42 19.97
N ILE A 171 0.35 8.94 19.16
CA ILE A 171 -0.16 7.56 19.20
C ILE A 171 0.90 6.59 18.63
N ARG A 172 1.55 6.93 17.51
CA ARG A 172 2.58 6.13 16.84
C ARG A 172 3.69 5.68 17.80
N PHE A 173 4.15 6.58 18.67
CA PHE A 173 5.25 6.35 19.62
C PHE A 173 4.78 6.02 21.04
N HIS A 174 3.48 5.87 21.27
CA HIS A 174 2.95 5.59 22.59
C HIS A 174 3.43 4.23 23.11
N SER A 175 3.79 4.16 24.41
CA SER A 175 4.31 2.95 25.08
C SER A 175 3.42 1.71 24.90
N ALA A 176 2.11 1.91 24.79
CA ALA A 176 1.15 0.82 24.56
C ALA A 176 1.36 0.05 23.23
N PHE A 177 2.15 0.57 22.31
CA PHE A 177 2.48 -0.02 21.01
C PHE A 177 3.98 -0.31 20.86
N ALA A 178 4.78 -0.11 21.91
CA ALA A 178 6.21 -0.43 21.90
C ALA A 178 6.46 -1.94 21.77
N PRO A 179 7.63 -2.35 21.21
CA PRO A 179 8.68 -1.51 20.64
C PRO A 179 8.40 -1.10 19.19
N SER A 180 7.53 -1.84 18.45
CA SER A 180 7.33 -1.67 17.02
C SER A 180 6.56 -0.42 16.64
N GLY A 181 5.74 0.13 17.55
CA GLY A 181 4.79 1.20 17.27
C GLY A 181 3.70 0.76 16.27
N THR A 182 2.96 1.73 15.74
CA THR A 182 1.80 1.46 14.89
C THR A 182 1.60 2.57 13.85
N ASN A 183 0.96 2.23 12.72
CA ASN A 183 0.34 3.22 11.85
C ASN A 183 -0.96 3.71 12.49
N VAL A 184 -1.30 4.97 12.30
CA VAL A 184 -2.49 5.59 12.92
C VAL A 184 -3.43 6.09 11.84
N ASN A 185 -4.65 5.56 11.84
CA ASN A 185 -5.66 5.90 10.85
C ASN A 185 -6.81 6.65 11.53
N PHE A 186 -7.14 7.82 11.03
CA PHE A 186 -8.31 8.61 11.43
C PHE A 186 -9.43 8.33 10.44
N VAL A 187 -10.58 7.84 10.94
CA VAL A 187 -11.65 7.31 10.09
C VAL A 187 -12.97 7.99 10.38
N ALA A 188 -13.55 8.60 9.37
CA ALA A 188 -14.94 9.08 9.38
C ALA A 188 -15.82 8.13 8.59
N VAL A 189 -16.97 7.78 9.15
CA VAL A 189 -17.95 6.88 8.50
C VAL A 189 -18.97 7.71 7.75
N GLY A 190 -19.02 7.51 6.42
CA GLY A 190 -19.98 8.12 5.53
C GLY A 190 -21.23 7.27 5.28
N ARG A 191 -22.02 7.66 4.29
CA ARG A 191 -23.22 6.93 3.85
C ARG A 191 -22.86 5.82 2.85
N LYS A 192 -23.73 4.82 2.69
CA LYS A 192 -23.65 3.79 1.63
C LYS A 192 -22.30 3.05 1.58
N ASN A 193 -21.86 2.49 2.70
CA ASN A 193 -20.62 1.72 2.82
C ASN A 193 -19.35 2.51 2.40
N ARG A 194 -19.34 3.80 2.67
CA ARG A 194 -18.18 4.67 2.46
C ARG A 194 -17.56 5.06 3.78
N ILE A 195 -16.23 5.15 3.78
CA ILE A 195 -15.45 5.76 4.86
C ILE A 195 -14.42 6.70 4.25
N GLU A 196 -13.95 7.65 5.04
CA GLU A 196 -12.85 8.54 4.72
C GLU A 196 -11.71 8.25 5.67
N VAL A 197 -10.48 8.18 5.15
CA VAL A 197 -9.31 7.78 5.93
C VAL A 197 -8.15 8.73 5.68
N ARG A 198 -7.54 9.21 6.78
CA ARG A 198 -6.25 9.89 6.78
C ARG A 198 -5.29 9.12 7.68
N THR A 199 -4.05 8.93 7.23
CA THR A 199 -3.10 8.04 7.91
C THR A 199 -1.79 8.76 8.22
N TYR A 200 -1.37 8.69 9.50
CA TYR A 200 0.02 8.93 9.90
C TYR A 200 0.78 7.61 9.80
N GLU A 201 1.75 7.55 8.91
CA GLU A 201 2.39 6.29 8.53
C GLU A 201 3.71 6.05 9.26
N ARG A 202 3.82 4.86 9.86
CA ARG A 202 5.03 4.37 10.51
C ARG A 202 6.15 4.16 9.51
N GLY A 203 7.31 4.74 9.75
CA GLY A 203 8.48 4.66 8.88
C GLY A 203 8.60 5.82 7.89
N VAL A 204 7.47 6.45 7.52
CA VAL A 204 7.44 7.75 6.83
C VAL A 204 7.46 8.88 7.86
N GLU A 205 6.80 8.65 9.01
CA GLU A 205 6.67 9.57 10.15
C GLU A 205 6.00 10.90 9.76
N ALA A 206 5.05 10.80 8.84
CA ALA A 206 4.21 11.89 8.34
C ALA A 206 2.84 11.37 7.90
N GLU A 207 1.94 12.28 7.53
CA GLU A 207 0.70 11.94 6.84
C GLU A 207 1.01 11.57 5.39
N THR A 208 0.47 10.42 4.92
CA THR A 208 0.59 9.96 3.53
C THR A 208 -0.70 10.14 2.75
N LEU A 209 -0.60 10.20 1.41
CA LEU A 209 -1.77 10.32 0.53
C LEU A 209 -2.66 9.09 0.58
N ALA A 210 -2.08 7.90 0.71
CA ALA A 210 -2.82 6.65 0.93
C ALA A 210 -1.91 5.57 1.52
N CYS A 211 -2.41 4.84 2.52
CA CYS A 211 -1.79 3.65 3.09
C CYS A 211 -2.68 2.43 2.82
N GLY A 212 -2.29 1.55 1.89
CA GLY A 212 -3.14 0.43 1.46
C GLY A 212 -3.52 -0.53 2.59
N THR A 213 -2.58 -0.90 3.45
CA THR A 213 -2.83 -1.76 4.63
C THR A 213 -3.67 -1.04 5.69
N GLY A 214 -3.51 0.27 5.83
CA GLY A 214 -4.33 1.12 6.69
C GLY A 214 -5.79 1.23 6.21
N VAL A 215 -5.99 1.32 4.91
CA VAL A 215 -7.31 1.29 4.27
C VAL A 215 -8.02 -0.05 4.54
N VAL A 216 -7.30 -1.17 4.43
CA VAL A 216 -7.82 -2.51 4.77
C VAL A 216 -8.20 -2.58 6.25
N ALA A 217 -7.29 -2.18 7.16
CA ALA A 217 -7.56 -2.19 8.61
C ALA A 217 -8.78 -1.33 8.95
N SER A 218 -8.85 -0.12 8.39
CA SER A 218 -9.96 0.82 8.61
C SER A 218 -11.29 0.27 8.15
N SER A 219 -11.34 -0.39 6.99
CA SER A 219 -12.56 -0.98 6.43
C SER A 219 -13.10 -2.12 7.30
N ILE A 220 -12.23 -3.03 7.75
CA ILE A 220 -12.59 -4.16 8.60
C ILE A 220 -13.07 -3.66 9.97
N LEU A 221 -12.35 -2.72 10.59
CA LEU A 221 -12.71 -2.16 11.88
C LEU A 221 -14.01 -1.31 11.80
N ALA A 222 -14.24 -0.61 10.67
CA ALA A 222 -15.50 0.09 10.43
C ALA A 222 -16.69 -0.88 10.29
N ASN A 223 -16.48 -2.05 9.69
CA ASN A 223 -17.51 -3.09 9.66
C ASN A 223 -17.84 -3.56 11.09
N LEU A 224 -16.84 -3.93 11.88
CA LEU A 224 -17.03 -4.47 13.23
C LEU A 224 -17.62 -3.45 14.22
N ARG A 225 -17.27 -2.17 14.08
CA ARG A 225 -17.65 -1.11 15.04
C ARG A 225 -18.86 -0.30 14.62
N ARG A 226 -19.11 -0.19 13.33
CA ARG A 226 -20.10 0.74 12.75
C ARG A 226 -21.05 0.08 11.74
N GLY A 227 -20.91 -1.24 11.51
CA GLY A 227 -21.78 -1.98 10.60
C GLY A 227 -21.58 -1.64 9.10
N VAL A 228 -20.46 -1.01 8.74
CA VAL A 228 -20.15 -0.70 7.34
C VAL A 228 -19.93 -2.01 6.58
N LYS A 229 -20.78 -2.32 5.60
CA LYS A 229 -20.74 -3.62 4.90
C LYS A 229 -19.74 -3.60 3.72
N PRO A 230 -18.97 -4.69 3.49
CA PRO A 230 -18.18 -4.83 2.28
C PRO A 230 -19.10 -4.98 1.04
N PRO A 231 -18.64 -4.55 -0.17
CA PRO A 231 -17.39 -3.85 -0.41
C PRO A 231 -17.40 -2.43 0.16
N VAL A 232 -16.36 -2.08 0.92
CA VAL A 232 -16.20 -0.75 1.53
C VAL A 232 -15.45 0.16 0.58
N LYS A 233 -16.02 1.32 0.26
CA LYS A 233 -15.36 2.37 -0.53
C LYS A 233 -14.66 3.35 0.42
N VAL A 234 -13.38 3.56 0.22
CA VAL A 234 -12.52 4.36 1.08
C VAL A 234 -11.96 5.54 0.31
N LEU A 235 -12.40 6.76 0.68
CA LEU A 235 -11.78 7.98 0.18
C LEU A 235 -10.50 8.23 0.98
N THR A 236 -9.38 8.35 0.29
CA THR A 236 -8.07 8.60 0.88
C THR A 236 -7.72 10.10 0.88
N ARG A 237 -6.68 10.50 1.58
CA ARG A 237 -6.18 11.89 1.59
C ARG A 237 -5.82 12.40 0.19
N GLY A 238 -5.32 11.51 -0.68
CA GLY A 238 -4.97 11.82 -2.07
C GLY A 238 -6.17 12.06 -2.99
N GLY A 239 -7.41 11.83 -2.52
CA GLY A 239 -8.63 11.96 -3.33
C GLY A 239 -9.01 10.69 -4.09
N ASP A 240 -8.18 9.65 -4.06
CA ASP A 240 -8.50 8.37 -4.68
C ASP A 240 -9.48 7.56 -3.84
N VAL A 241 -10.35 6.81 -4.53
CA VAL A 241 -11.27 5.87 -3.91
C VAL A 241 -10.71 4.45 -4.05
N LEU A 242 -10.39 3.84 -2.92
CA LEU A 242 -10.02 2.43 -2.86
C LEU A 242 -11.22 1.59 -2.42
N THR A 243 -11.31 0.35 -2.89
CA THR A 243 -12.39 -0.57 -2.53
C THR A 243 -11.82 -1.78 -1.80
N VAL A 244 -12.30 -2.04 -0.59
CA VAL A 244 -11.92 -3.21 0.22
C VAL A 244 -13.07 -4.19 0.27
N ASN A 245 -12.81 -5.43 -0.10
CA ASN A 245 -13.76 -6.53 0.07
C ASN A 245 -13.16 -7.61 0.97
N PHE A 246 -14.00 -8.25 1.79
CA PHE A 246 -13.62 -9.32 2.71
C PHE A 246 -14.85 -10.08 3.17
N THR A 247 -14.64 -11.27 3.76
CA THR A 247 -15.65 -12.00 4.52
C THR A 247 -15.27 -12.05 6.01
N LEU A 248 -16.24 -12.22 6.88
CA LEU A 248 -15.98 -12.52 8.29
C LEU A 248 -16.40 -13.98 8.57
N GLU A 249 -15.43 -14.80 8.93
CA GLU A 249 -15.61 -16.19 9.32
C GLU A 249 -15.27 -16.32 10.82
N ASN A 250 -16.27 -16.55 11.66
CA ASN A 250 -16.11 -16.57 13.13
C ASN A 250 -15.39 -15.31 13.69
N GLY A 251 -15.77 -14.13 13.20
CA GLY A 251 -15.15 -12.85 13.59
C GLY A 251 -13.76 -12.58 13.02
N ARG A 252 -13.24 -13.47 12.18
CA ARG A 252 -11.94 -13.33 11.52
C ARG A 252 -12.10 -12.83 10.08
N PRO A 253 -11.41 -11.78 9.67
CA PRO A 253 -11.40 -11.35 8.27
C PRO A 253 -10.70 -12.38 7.39
N ARG A 254 -11.34 -12.71 6.25
CA ARG A 254 -10.87 -13.67 5.27
C ARG A 254 -11.08 -13.13 3.86
N LYS A 255 -10.35 -13.70 2.90
CA LYS A 255 -10.48 -13.39 1.47
C LYS A 255 -10.39 -11.89 1.20
N VAL A 256 -9.47 -11.23 1.89
CA VAL A 256 -9.33 -9.78 1.83
C VAL A 256 -8.75 -9.36 0.49
N THR A 257 -9.40 -8.39 -0.15
CA THR A 257 -8.91 -7.77 -1.37
C THR A 257 -8.91 -6.25 -1.26
N LEU A 258 -7.90 -5.63 -1.88
CA LEU A 258 -7.78 -4.19 -2.04
C LEU A 258 -7.79 -3.87 -3.53
N GLN A 259 -8.76 -3.08 -3.99
CA GLN A 259 -8.89 -2.65 -5.38
C GLN A 259 -8.76 -1.13 -5.46
N GLY A 260 -8.09 -0.64 -6.50
CA GLY A 260 -7.95 0.78 -6.74
C GLY A 260 -7.21 1.11 -8.02
N PRO A 261 -7.06 2.40 -8.33
CA PRO A 261 -6.41 2.86 -9.54
C PRO A 261 -4.92 2.54 -9.55
N ALA A 262 -4.41 2.40 -10.75
CA ALA A 262 -3.00 2.47 -11.07
C ALA A 262 -2.88 2.96 -12.51
N ARG A 263 -1.77 3.64 -12.84
CA ARG A 263 -1.54 4.14 -14.20
C ARG A 263 -0.06 4.20 -14.52
N ILE A 264 0.26 4.05 -15.80
CA ILE A 264 1.54 4.44 -16.39
C ILE A 264 1.42 5.94 -16.71
N VAL A 265 2.34 6.74 -16.20
CA VAL A 265 2.33 8.21 -16.35
C VAL A 265 3.15 8.62 -17.56
N TYR A 266 4.37 8.09 -17.67
CA TYR A 266 5.27 8.28 -18.80
C TYR A 266 6.35 7.19 -18.85
N GLU A 267 7.11 7.17 -19.94
CA GLU A 267 8.26 6.30 -20.16
C GLU A 267 9.52 7.14 -20.28
N GLY A 268 10.67 6.56 -19.93
CA GLY A 268 11.95 7.21 -20.01
C GLY A 268 13.12 6.24 -20.12
N VAL A 269 14.34 6.80 -20.22
CA VAL A 269 15.58 6.03 -20.33
C VAL A 269 16.62 6.60 -19.39
N PHE A 270 17.21 5.74 -18.56
CA PHE A 270 18.42 6.06 -17.82
C PHE A 270 19.66 5.80 -18.69
N TYR A 271 20.61 6.73 -18.64
CA TYR A 271 21.95 6.58 -19.20
C TYR A 271 22.91 6.21 -18.07
N VAL A 272 23.47 4.98 -18.08
CA VAL A 272 24.28 4.38 -17.00
C VAL A 272 25.63 3.91 -17.51
#